data_3c39ba9456510c35000cf07d8f54c1c6
#
_entry.id   3c39ba9456510c35000cf07d8f54c1c6
#
_cell.length_a   1.000
_cell.length_b   1.000
_cell.length_c   1.000
_cell.angle_alpha   90.00
_cell.angle_beta   90.00
_cell.angle_gamma   90.00
#
_symmetry.space_group_name_H-M   'P 1'
#
loop_
_entity.id
_entity.type
_entity.pdbx_description
1 polymer ?
#
loop_
_entity_poly.entity_id
_entity_poly.type
_entity_poly.pdbx_seq_one_letter_code
_entity_poly.pdbx_strand_id
1 'polypeptide(L)'
;ASSLTTDLFKIKTTGQDKKERPITDIYLCDENGKKSTATYGSRIGIEMSLNVTWNDYGGFGFNSYNGCNPFNYNQQTALNNWDDTYGFSIKQQPSTSLKIGSETYTGDKLVVVDTASANAKVIRATKDWTEKRTHTSDGKTLTYKAFETSQLKNDGKKNSLIIWLHGQGEGGTDPDIALLGNDVTNLGEEKIQSHFKKNGEQGAYV
;
A
#
# COMPACT_ATOMS: atom_id res chain seq x y z
N ALA A 1 -26.43 -10.70 2.75
CA ALA A 1 -25.22 -10.21 3.45
C ALA A 1 -24.63 -11.22 4.43
N SER A 2 -25.31 -12.34 4.71
CA SER A 2 -24.85 -13.34 5.70
C SER A 2 -23.77 -14.31 5.20
N SER A 3 -23.27 -14.14 3.99
CA SER A 3 -22.33 -15.08 3.36
C SER A 3 -20.91 -14.55 3.17
N LEU A 4 -20.63 -13.32 3.55
CA LEU A 4 -19.27 -12.76 3.46
C LEU A 4 -18.53 -13.00 4.78
N THR A 5 -17.84 -14.14 4.85
CA THR A 5 -17.02 -14.57 5.99
C THR A 5 -15.58 -14.74 5.57
N THR A 6 -14.63 -14.59 6.48
CA THR A 6 -13.19 -14.63 6.18
C THR A 6 -12.71 -15.99 5.65
N ASP A 7 -13.49 -17.03 5.83
CA ASP A 7 -13.23 -18.36 5.28
C ASP A 7 -13.80 -18.59 3.87
N LEU A 8 -14.49 -17.59 3.30
CA LEU A 8 -15.09 -17.68 1.98
C LEU A 8 -14.05 -17.94 0.88
N PHE A 9 -12.90 -17.31 0.99
CA PHE A 9 -11.82 -17.41 0.01
C PHE A 9 -10.49 -17.83 0.64
N LYS A 10 -9.67 -18.41 -0.19
CA LYS A 10 -8.24 -18.60 0.04
C LYS A 10 -7.47 -17.76 -0.95
N ILE A 11 -6.52 -16.95 -0.44
CA ILE A 11 -5.73 -16.05 -1.27
C ILE A 11 -4.27 -16.44 -1.18
N LYS A 12 -3.62 -16.50 -2.35
CA LYS A 12 -2.18 -16.63 -2.47
C LYS A 12 -1.64 -15.49 -3.30
N THR A 13 -0.51 -14.94 -2.90
CA THR A 13 0.24 -14.02 -3.75
C THR A 13 0.85 -14.77 -4.94
N THR A 14 0.97 -14.07 -6.05
CA THR A 14 1.78 -14.47 -7.22
C THR A 14 3.07 -13.65 -7.22
N GLY A 15 3.97 -13.88 -8.16
CA GLY A 15 5.27 -13.22 -8.19
C GLY A 15 6.34 -13.98 -7.41
N GLN A 16 7.32 -13.27 -6.86
CA GLN A 16 8.46 -13.92 -6.19
C GLN A 16 8.05 -14.57 -4.86
N ASP A 17 7.20 -13.91 -4.09
CA ASP A 17 6.75 -14.39 -2.77
C ASP A 17 5.38 -15.07 -2.86
N LYS A 18 5.35 -16.27 -3.40
CA LYS A 18 4.12 -17.08 -3.55
C LYS A 18 3.64 -17.63 -2.21
N LYS A 19 2.98 -16.79 -1.41
CA LYS A 19 2.51 -17.17 -0.06
C LYS A 19 1.01 -17.02 0.10
N GLU A 20 0.45 -17.86 0.96
CA GLU A 20 -0.93 -17.71 1.41
C GLU A 20 -1.04 -16.47 2.31
N ARG A 21 -2.07 -15.67 2.04
CA ARG A 21 -2.36 -14.45 2.77
C ARG A 21 -3.59 -14.66 3.66
N PRO A 22 -3.43 -14.59 4.99
CA PRO A 22 -4.58 -14.62 5.89
C PRO A 22 -5.52 -13.45 5.62
N ILE A 23 -6.80 -13.76 5.49
CA ILE A 23 -7.86 -12.76 5.32
C ILE A 23 -8.31 -12.31 6.71
N THR A 24 -8.31 -10.99 6.94
CA THR A 24 -8.71 -10.39 8.20
C THR A 24 -10.13 -9.85 8.19
N ASP A 25 -10.63 -9.42 7.02
CA ASP A 25 -12.01 -8.98 6.84
C ASP A 25 -12.47 -9.16 5.39
N ILE A 26 -13.77 -9.39 5.18
CA ILE A 26 -14.44 -9.38 3.88
C ILE A 26 -15.72 -8.57 3.99
N TYR A 27 -15.91 -7.62 3.09
CA TYR A 27 -17.05 -6.72 3.13
C TYR A 27 -17.48 -6.25 1.74
N LEU A 28 -18.70 -5.74 1.62
CA LEU A 28 -19.10 -4.99 0.45
C LEU A 28 -18.41 -3.62 0.43
N CYS A 29 -17.95 -3.17 -0.72
CA CYS A 29 -17.30 -1.88 -0.85
C CYS A 29 -17.82 -1.07 -2.04
N ASP A 30 -17.55 0.25 -2.01
CA ASP A 30 -17.73 1.15 -3.13
C ASP A 30 -16.62 1.02 -4.18
N GLU A 31 -16.65 1.86 -5.18
CA GLU A 31 -15.65 1.91 -6.26
C GLU A 31 -14.24 2.28 -5.78
N ASN A 32 -14.13 2.95 -4.64
CA ASN A 32 -12.87 3.33 -4.02
C ASN A 32 -12.39 2.31 -2.98
N GLY A 33 -13.08 1.17 -2.84
CA GLY A 33 -12.77 0.13 -1.85
C GLY A 33 -13.16 0.50 -0.42
N LYS A 34 -13.95 1.56 -0.20
CA LYS A 34 -14.44 1.92 1.13
C LYS A 34 -15.59 1.00 1.54
N LYS A 35 -15.54 0.49 2.78
CA LYS A 35 -16.55 -0.39 3.35
C LYS A 35 -17.95 0.23 3.26
N SER A 36 -18.89 -0.52 2.69
CA SER A 36 -20.28 -0.12 2.52
C SER A 36 -21.14 -0.69 3.64
N THR A 37 -22.16 0.06 4.02
CA THR A 37 -23.21 -0.42 4.94
C THR A 37 -24.38 -1.09 4.20
N ALA A 38 -24.35 -1.15 2.87
CA ALA A 38 -25.38 -1.77 2.05
C ALA A 38 -25.44 -3.29 2.29
N THR A 39 -26.61 -3.86 2.09
CA THR A 39 -26.85 -5.30 2.23
C THR A 39 -26.56 -6.09 0.95
N TYR A 40 -26.36 -5.38 -0.17
CA TYR A 40 -25.96 -5.93 -1.46
C TYR A 40 -25.05 -4.95 -2.21
N GLY A 41 -24.24 -5.45 -3.11
CA GLY A 41 -23.30 -4.64 -3.90
C GLY A 41 -22.64 -5.44 -4.98
N SER A 42 -21.91 -4.78 -5.87
CA SER A 42 -21.20 -5.37 -6.99
C SER A 42 -19.70 -5.56 -6.74
N ARG A 43 -19.20 -5.11 -5.59
CA ARG A 43 -17.78 -5.17 -5.23
C ARG A 43 -17.58 -5.70 -3.83
N ILE A 44 -16.55 -6.52 -3.69
CA ILE A 44 -16.12 -7.08 -2.41
C ILE A 44 -14.72 -6.54 -2.11
N GLY A 45 -14.55 -5.95 -0.93
CA GLY A 45 -13.26 -5.65 -0.34
C GLY A 45 -12.76 -6.85 0.44
N ILE A 46 -11.50 -7.21 0.27
CA ILE A 46 -10.84 -8.26 1.04
C ILE A 46 -9.62 -7.65 1.70
N GLU A 47 -9.62 -7.62 3.01
CA GLU A 47 -8.46 -7.20 3.79
C GLU A 47 -7.60 -8.42 4.12
N MET A 48 -6.30 -8.25 3.99
CA MET A 48 -5.31 -9.29 4.27
C MET A 48 -4.33 -8.81 5.33
N SER A 49 -3.89 -9.73 6.17
CA SER A 49 -2.85 -9.44 7.15
C SER A 49 -1.57 -8.92 6.49
N LEU A 50 -1.01 -7.85 7.03
CA LEU A 50 0.32 -7.33 6.70
C LEU A 50 1.44 -8.08 7.46
N ASN A 51 1.30 -9.32 7.74
CA ASN A 51 2.17 -10.15 8.57
C ASN A 51 3.67 -9.95 8.27
N VAL A 52 4.23 -8.89 8.83
CA VAL A 52 5.64 -8.53 8.72
C VAL A 52 6.36 -9.16 9.89
N THR A 53 7.30 -10.04 9.63
CA THR A 53 8.19 -10.61 10.65
C THR A 53 9.60 -10.06 10.45
N TRP A 54 10.23 -9.65 11.56
CA TRP A 54 11.66 -9.36 11.56
C TRP A 54 12.42 -10.67 11.59
N ASN A 55 13.23 -10.93 10.57
CA ASN A 55 14.18 -12.03 10.59
C ASN A 55 15.55 -11.46 10.97
N ASP A 56 16.07 -11.91 12.11
CA ASP A 56 17.46 -11.71 12.48
C ASP A 56 18.35 -12.50 11.54
N TYR A 57 18.84 -11.88 10.50
CA TYR A 57 19.90 -12.41 9.66
C TYR A 57 21.21 -11.73 10.06
N GLY A 58 22.00 -12.39 10.91
CA GLY A 58 23.34 -11.93 11.27
C GLY A 58 23.43 -10.55 11.90
N GLY A 59 22.43 -10.12 12.67
CA GLY A 59 22.38 -8.81 13.33
C GLY A 59 21.91 -7.66 12.43
N PHE A 60 21.60 -7.93 11.16
CA PHE A 60 20.89 -7.01 10.28
C PHE A 60 19.47 -7.52 10.13
N GLY A 61 18.52 -6.87 10.80
CA GLY A 61 17.11 -7.21 10.67
C GLY A 61 16.60 -6.88 9.27
N PHE A 62 16.22 -7.90 8.50
CA PHE A 62 15.46 -7.71 7.27
C PHE A 62 13.99 -8.00 7.56
N ASN A 63 13.12 -7.10 7.12
CA ASN A 63 11.68 -7.32 7.15
C ASN A 63 11.32 -8.44 6.17
N SER A 64 10.77 -9.54 6.67
CA SER A 64 10.10 -10.51 5.83
C SER A 64 8.64 -10.10 5.71
N TYR A 65 8.25 -9.64 4.54
CA TYR A 65 6.87 -9.17 4.28
C TYR A 65 5.87 -10.31 4.04
N ASN A 66 6.29 -11.57 4.15
CA ASN A 66 5.43 -12.75 3.99
C ASN A 66 4.46 -12.66 2.80
N GLY A 67 4.97 -12.27 1.64
CA GLY A 67 4.17 -12.07 0.44
C GLY A 67 3.45 -10.71 0.36
N CYS A 68 3.75 -9.77 1.26
CA CYS A 68 3.20 -8.41 1.22
C CYS A 68 4.06 -7.43 0.42
N ASN A 69 5.29 -7.81 0.08
CA ASN A 69 6.23 -6.92 -0.59
C ASN A 69 5.96 -6.85 -2.11
N PRO A 70 5.53 -5.71 -2.64
CA PRO A 70 5.32 -5.54 -4.07
C PRO A 70 6.60 -5.15 -4.83
N PHE A 71 7.77 -5.20 -4.19
CA PHE A 71 9.05 -4.81 -4.76
C PHE A 71 9.97 -5.99 -4.97
N ASN A 72 10.78 -5.89 -6.02
CA ASN A 72 11.91 -6.75 -6.32
C ASN A 72 13.20 -5.97 -6.19
N TYR A 73 14.17 -6.49 -5.45
CA TYR A 73 15.50 -5.93 -5.41
C TYR A 73 16.34 -6.44 -6.59
N ASN A 74 16.81 -5.53 -7.43
CA ASN A 74 17.71 -5.85 -8.52
C ASN A 74 19.16 -5.73 -8.04
N GLN A 75 19.85 -6.87 -7.97
CA GLN A 75 21.23 -6.92 -7.48
C GLN A 75 22.25 -6.22 -8.40
N GLN A 76 21.98 -6.14 -9.72
CA GLN A 76 22.88 -5.48 -10.66
C GLN A 76 22.83 -3.96 -10.54
N THR A 77 21.65 -3.40 -10.30
CA THR A 77 21.47 -1.95 -10.15
C THR A 77 21.46 -1.48 -8.70
N ALA A 78 21.41 -2.41 -7.76
CA ALA A 78 21.21 -2.14 -6.32
C ALA A 78 19.95 -1.32 -6.02
N LEU A 79 18.89 -1.45 -6.83
CA LEU A 79 17.63 -0.73 -6.70
C LEU A 79 16.45 -1.67 -6.50
N ASN A 80 15.47 -1.20 -5.74
CA ASN A 80 14.14 -1.79 -5.70
C ASN A 80 13.34 -1.37 -6.93
N ASN A 81 12.61 -2.30 -7.50
CA ASN A 81 11.67 -2.07 -8.58
C ASN A 81 10.31 -2.64 -8.20
N TRP A 82 9.24 -2.11 -8.78
CA TRP A 82 7.95 -2.76 -8.67
C TRP A 82 8.00 -4.16 -9.26
N ASP A 83 7.39 -5.14 -8.58
CA ASP A 83 7.24 -6.48 -9.11
C ASP A 83 6.01 -6.52 -10.02
N ASP A 84 6.23 -6.50 -11.32
CA ASP A 84 5.16 -6.56 -12.34
C ASP A 84 4.40 -7.89 -12.32
N THR A 85 4.96 -8.90 -11.67
CA THR A 85 4.33 -10.22 -11.51
C THR A 85 3.58 -10.36 -10.18
N TYR A 86 3.65 -9.35 -9.30
CA TYR A 86 2.94 -9.35 -8.02
C TYR A 86 1.44 -9.24 -8.23
N GLY A 87 0.72 -10.19 -7.70
CA GLY A 87 -0.72 -10.26 -7.80
C GLY A 87 -1.30 -11.30 -6.85
N PHE A 88 -2.53 -11.68 -7.11
CA PHE A 88 -3.26 -12.59 -6.24
C PHE A 88 -3.96 -13.69 -7.04
N SER A 89 -3.92 -14.90 -6.51
CA SER A 89 -4.83 -15.98 -6.87
C SER A 89 -5.86 -16.11 -5.77
N ILE A 90 -7.14 -15.94 -6.12
CA ILE A 90 -8.26 -15.99 -5.19
C ILE A 90 -9.11 -17.21 -5.54
N LYS A 91 -9.35 -18.07 -4.58
CA LYS A 91 -10.14 -19.29 -4.76
C LYS A 91 -11.22 -19.40 -3.67
N GLN A 92 -12.47 -19.63 -4.09
CA GLN A 92 -13.55 -19.94 -3.16
C GLN A 92 -13.29 -21.29 -2.47
N GLN A 93 -13.59 -21.36 -1.16
CA GLN A 93 -13.40 -22.59 -0.41
C GLN A 93 -14.53 -23.59 -0.63
N PRO A 94 -14.24 -24.90 -0.67
CA PRO A 94 -15.23 -25.94 -1.03
C PRO A 94 -16.45 -26.00 -0.11
N SER A 95 -16.30 -25.64 1.16
CA SER A 95 -17.38 -25.67 2.17
C SER A 95 -18.23 -24.40 2.22
N THR A 96 -17.94 -23.41 1.34
CA THR A 96 -18.59 -22.12 1.37
C THR A 96 -19.55 -21.88 0.21
N SER A 97 -20.44 -20.91 0.35
CA SER A 97 -21.32 -20.48 -0.71
C SER A 97 -21.39 -18.96 -0.82
N LEU A 98 -21.50 -18.46 -2.04
CA LEU A 98 -21.68 -17.04 -2.35
C LEU A 98 -22.87 -16.87 -3.27
N LYS A 99 -23.80 -16.00 -2.88
CA LYS A 99 -24.95 -15.64 -3.73
C LYS A 99 -24.62 -14.40 -4.55
N ILE A 100 -24.74 -14.52 -5.87
CA ILE A 100 -24.56 -13.43 -6.84
C ILE A 100 -25.81 -13.33 -7.69
N GLY A 101 -26.61 -12.27 -7.48
CA GLY A 101 -27.94 -12.15 -8.11
C GLY A 101 -28.88 -13.24 -7.61
N SER A 102 -29.46 -14.03 -8.52
CA SER A 102 -30.29 -15.18 -8.24
C SER A 102 -29.51 -16.47 -8.04
N GLU A 103 -28.25 -16.51 -8.46
CA GLU A 103 -27.41 -17.71 -8.50
C GLU A 103 -26.66 -17.90 -7.17
N THR A 104 -26.47 -19.17 -6.79
CA THR A 104 -25.66 -19.54 -5.63
C THR A 104 -24.45 -20.36 -6.12
N TYR A 105 -23.27 -19.85 -5.85
CA TYR A 105 -22.00 -20.49 -6.19
C TYR A 105 -21.48 -21.21 -4.94
N THR A 106 -21.34 -22.52 -5.04
CA THR A 106 -20.84 -23.39 -3.96
C THR A 106 -19.54 -24.05 -4.36
N GLY A 107 -18.69 -24.32 -3.38
CA GLY A 107 -17.43 -25.00 -3.59
C GLY A 107 -16.42 -24.11 -4.34
N ASP A 108 -15.57 -24.73 -5.14
CA ASP A 108 -14.47 -24.08 -5.85
C ASP A 108 -14.86 -23.57 -7.26
N LYS A 109 -16.16 -23.35 -7.49
CA LYS A 109 -16.66 -22.92 -8.80
C LYS A 109 -16.25 -21.51 -9.18
N LEU A 110 -16.07 -20.63 -8.19
CA LEU A 110 -15.63 -19.25 -8.41
C LEU A 110 -14.12 -19.16 -8.18
N VAL A 111 -13.36 -19.20 -9.25
CA VAL A 111 -11.91 -18.95 -9.24
C VAL A 111 -11.66 -17.61 -9.91
N VAL A 112 -11.06 -16.70 -9.15
CA VAL A 112 -10.56 -15.45 -9.71
C VAL A 112 -9.03 -15.52 -9.65
N VAL A 113 -8.39 -15.44 -10.80
CA VAL A 113 -6.94 -15.23 -10.90
C VAL A 113 -6.76 -13.80 -11.34
N ASP A 114 -6.34 -12.96 -10.44
CA ASP A 114 -5.84 -11.64 -10.80
C ASP A 114 -4.31 -11.74 -10.84
N THR A 115 -3.77 -11.70 -12.03
CA THR A 115 -2.37 -11.31 -12.17
C THR A 115 -2.38 -9.81 -12.04
N ALA A 116 -1.58 -9.25 -11.15
CA ALA A 116 -1.49 -7.81 -10.92
C ALA A 116 -1.20 -7.05 -12.22
N SER A 117 -2.16 -7.06 -13.13
CA SER A 117 -2.24 -6.00 -14.11
C SER A 117 -2.47 -4.73 -13.30
N ALA A 118 -1.42 -3.99 -13.16
CA ALA A 118 -1.29 -2.87 -12.24
C ALA A 118 -2.25 -1.70 -12.52
N ASN A 119 -3.25 -1.89 -13.32
CA ASN A 119 -4.27 -0.91 -13.71
C ASN A 119 -5.13 -0.44 -12.53
N ALA A 120 -4.87 -0.94 -11.33
CA ALA A 120 -5.65 -0.61 -10.15
C ALA A 120 -4.81 -0.52 -8.86
N LYS A 121 -3.55 -0.10 -8.94
CA LYS A 121 -2.79 0.23 -7.74
C LYS A 121 -3.29 1.55 -7.15
N VAL A 122 -3.93 1.50 -6.01
CA VAL A 122 -4.25 2.69 -5.21
C VAL A 122 -3.35 2.67 -3.98
N ILE A 123 -2.35 3.55 -3.98
CA ILE A 123 -1.41 3.69 -2.86
C ILE A 123 -1.95 4.77 -1.92
N ARG A 124 -2.78 4.37 -0.96
CA ARG A 124 -3.43 5.31 -0.04
C ARG A 124 -2.45 6.06 0.86
N ALA A 125 -1.33 5.45 1.18
CA ALA A 125 -0.31 6.06 2.04
C ALA A 125 0.33 7.31 1.42
N THR A 126 0.30 7.46 0.11
CA THR A 126 0.87 8.60 -0.60
C THR A 126 -0.16 9.62 -1.09
N LYS A 127 -1.45 9.46 -0.75
CA LYS A 127 -2.55 10.31 -1.25
C LYS A 127 -2.40 11.79 -0.91
N ASP A 128 -1.79 12.11 0.24
CA ASP A 128 -1.61 13.48 0.72
C ASP A 128 -0.22 14.05 0.34
N TRP A 129 0.53 13.29 -0.43
CA TRP A 129 1.81 13.69 -0.98
C TRP A 129 1.62 14.23 -2.40
N THR A 130 2.47 15.15 -2.81
CA THR A 130 2.39 15.73 -4.16
C THR A 130 2.64 14.69 -5.25
N GLU A 131 2.27 15.02 -6.47
CA GLU A 131 2.80 14.32 -7.64
C GLU A 131 4.33 14.42 -7.71
N LYS A 132 4.94 13.52 -8.45
CA LYS A 132 6.38 13.52 -8.67
C LYS A 132 6.85 14.87 -9.22
N ARG A 133 7.84 15.46 -8.58
CA ARG A 133 8.51 16.69 -8.99
C ARG A 133 9.99 16.44 -9.26
N THR A 134 10.61 17.37 -9.96
CA THR A 134 12.04 17.37 -10.23
C THR A 134 12.67 18.69 -9.85
N HIS A 135 13.90 18.62 -9.40
CA HIS A 135 14.77 19.79 -9.18
C HIS A 135 16.11 19.55 -9.85
N THR A 136 16.59 20.51 -10.62
CA THR A 136 17.87 20.44 -11.32
C THR A 136 18.80 21.54 -10.81
N SER A 137 20.00 21.16 -10.37
CA SER A 137 21.08 22.05 -9.99
C SER A 137 22.40 21.45 -10.43
N ASP A 138 23.28 22.26 -10.97
CA ASP A 138 24.63 21.86 -11.44
C ASP A 138 24.61 20.65 -12.39
N GLY A 139 23.63 20.63 -13.29
CA GLY A 139 23.44 19.52 -14.26
C GLY A 139 22.95 18.21 -13.67
N LYS A 140 22.63 18.16 -12.37
CA LYS A 140 22.06 16.98 -11.68
C LYS A 140 20.59 17.20 -11.44
N THR A 141 19.78 16.20 -11.77
CA THR A 141 18.34 16.22 -11.54
C THR A 141 17.95 15.22 -10.47
N LEU A 142 17.26 15.69 -9.46
CA LEU A 142 16.67 14.87 -8.41
C LEU A 142 15.15 14.81 -8.60
N THR A 143 14.58 13.67 -8.31
CA THR A 143 13.11 13.50 -8.20
C THR A 143 12.72 13.49 -6.75
N TYR A 144 11.58 14.09 -6.44
CA TYR A 144 11.06 14.13 -5.09
C TYR A 144 9.54 14.18 -5.05
N LYS A 145 8.98 13.89 -3.90
CA LYS A 145 7.60 14.20 -3.51
C LYS A 145 7.62 15.00 -2.22
N ALA A 146 6.57 15.76 -1.97
CA ALA A 146 6.44 16.56 -0.76
C ALA A 146 5.09 16.34 -0.10
N PHE A 147 5.08 16.37 1.21
CA PHE A 147 3.87 16.53 2.00
C PHE A 147 3.65 18.00 2.26
N GLU A 148 2.62 18.57 1.62
CA GLU A 148 2.32 20.01 1.66
C GLU A 148 0.81 20.23 1.62
N THR A 149 0.16 20.09 2.76
CA THR A 149 -1.29 20.25 2.86
C THR A 149 -1.72 21.71 2.60
N SER A 150 -2.99 21.89 2.26
CA SER A 150 -3.55 23.23 2.08
C SER A 150 -3.47 24.07 3.35
N GLN A 151 -3.55 23.44 4.52
CA GLN A 151 -3.41 24.11 5.81
C GLN A 151 -2.00 24.68 5.99
N LEU A 152 -0.96 23.91 5.68
CA LEU A 152 0.44 24.37 5.72
C LEU A 152 0.68 25.55 4.77
N LYS A 153 0.14 25.48 3.56
CA LYS A 153 0.32 26.53 2.54
C LYS A 153 -0.34 27.86 2.90
N ASN A 154 -1.42 27.82 3.65
CA ASN A 154 -2.31 28.97 3.86
C ASN A 154 -2.31 29.52 5.29
N ASP A 155 -1.47 29.01 6.19
CA ASP A 155 -1.41 29.48 7.57
C ASP A 155 -0.62 30.79 7.73
N GLY A 156 0.06 31.24 6.68
CA GLY A 156 0.88 32.46 6.68
C GLY A 156 2.14 32.38 7.56
N LYS A 157 2.54 31.18 7.94
CA LYS A 157 3.69 30.92 8.83
C LYS A 157 4.89 30.37 8.06
N LYS A 158 6.05 30.48 8.67
CA LYS A 158 7.25 29.75 8.25
C LYS A 158 7.28 28.43 9.01
N ASN A 159 6.64 27.40 8.41
CA ASN A 159 6.58 26.09 9.00
C ASN A 159 7.93 25.37 8.94
N SER A 160 8.13 24.42 9.84
CA SER A 160 9.29 23.54 9.82
C SER A 160 9.35 22.73 8.53
N LEU A 161 10.55 22.36 8.10
CA LEU A 161 10.80 21.50 6.95
C LEU A 161 11.57 20.27 7.41
N ILE A 162 11.04 19.10 7.10
CA ILE A 162 11.70 17.81 7.27
C ILE A 162 12.19 17.38 5.88
N ILE A 163 13.47 17.05 5.77
CA ILE A 163 14.04 16.50 4.53
C ILE A 163 14.41 15.05 4.80
N TRP A 164 13.78 14.13 4.09
CA TRP A 164 14.12 12.71 4.11
C TRP A 164 14.99 12.36 2.92
N LEU A 165 16.11 11.71 3.19
CA LEU A 165 17.00 11.16 2.18
C LEU A 165 16.90 9.64 2.24
N HIS A 166 16.55 9.01 1.13
CA HIS A 166 16.39 7.57 1.04
C HIS A 166 17.69 6.81 1.25
N GLY A 167 17.58 5.53 1.63
CA GLY A 167 18.70 4.61 1.76
C GLY A 167 19.06 3.87 0.45
N GLN A 168 20.03 2.97 0.56
CA GLN A 168 20.40 2.09 -0.54
C GLN A 168 19.19 1.21 -0.94
N GLY A 169 18.96 1.09 -2.24
CA GLY A 169 17.86 0.31 -2.80
C GLY A 169 16.61 1.14 -3.13
N GLU A 170 16.48 2.35 -2.60
CA GLU A 170 15.31 3.22 -2.83
C GLU A 170 15.61 4.35 -3.83
N GLY A 171 16.80 4.37 -4.38
CA GLY A 171 17.20 5.32 -5.42
C GLY A 171 16.45 5.12 -6.73
N GLY A 172 16.72 6.01 -7.70
CA GLY A 172 16.11 5.97 -9.01
C GLY A 172 15.18 7.14 -9.26
N THR A 173 14.20 6.96 -10.14
CA THR A 173 13.31 8.03 -10.60
C THR A 173 11.87 7.90 -10.13
N ASP A 174 11.56 6.88 -9.34
CA ASP A 174 10.24 6.67 -8.73
C ASP A 174 10.28 6.97 -7.23
N PRO A 175 9.87 8.16 -6.80
CA PRO A 175 9.91 8.54 -5.39
C PRO A 175 8.87 7.81 -4.53
N ASP A 176 7.89 7.11 -5.11
CA ASP A 176 6.94 6.29 -4.35
C ASP A 176 7.64 5.10 -3.68
N ILE A 177 8.69 4.56 -4.30
CA ILE A 177 9.48 3.49 -3.70
C ILE A 177 10.15 3.99 -2.41
N ALA A 178 10.74 5.20 -2.44
CA ALA A 178 11.36 5.81 -1.27
C ALA A 178 10.32 6.14 -0.16
N LEU A 179 9.13 6.60 -0.54
CA LEU A 179 8.06 6.92 0.42
C LEU A 179 7.49 5.69 1.10
N LEU A 180 7.40 4.57 0.41
CA LEU A 180 6.84 3.33 0.94
C LEU A 180 7.87 2.51 1.71
N GLY A 181 9.15 2.81 1.56
CA GLY A 181 10.23 2.28 2.38
C GLY A 181 10.36 3.04 3.70
N ASN A 182 10.86 2.37 4.73
CA ASN A 182 11.24 2.95 6.02
C ASN A 182 10.16 3.82 6.70
N ASP A 183 8.88 3.54 6.47
CA ASP A 183 7.74 4.23 7.11
C ASP A 183 7.74 5.76 6.90
N VAL A 184 8.31 6.27 5.81
CA VAL A 184 8.46 7.71 5.55
C VAL A 184 7.11 8.41 5.51
N THR A 185 6.07 7.75 5.02
CA THR A 185 4.71 8.29 5.00
C THR A 185 4.16 8.64 6.38
N ASN A 186 4.68 8.02 7.45
CA ASN A 186 4.32 8.35 8.83
C ASN A 186 4.69 9.77 9.22
N LEU A 187 5.67 10.41 8.54
CA LEU A 187 6.03 11.80 8.77
C LEU A 187 4.87 12.75 8.44
N GLY A 188 3.94 12.36 7.56
CA GLY A 188 2.70 13.09 7.26
C GLY A 188 1.54 12.83 8.22
N GLU A 189 1.65 11.84 9.10
CA GLU A 189 0.58 11.47 10.02
C GLU A 189 0.43 12.47 11.16
N GLU A 190 -0.82 12.66 11.63
CA GLU A 190 -1.13 13.60 12.72
C GLU A 190 -0.29 13.37 13.98
N LYS A 191 0.04 12.12 14.28
CA LYS A 191 0.88 11.75 15.41
C LYS A 191 2.25 12.46 15.38
N ILE A 192 2.84 12.61 14.20
CA ILE A 192 4.12 13.32 14.02
C ILE A 192 3.88 14.81 13.79
N GLN A 193 2.95 15.15 12.91
CA GLN A 193 2.67 16.53 12.54
C GLN A 193 2.25 17.39 13.74
N SER A 194 1.53 16.83 14.72
CA SER A 194 1.13 17.54 15.94
C SER A 194 2.31 18.13 16.74
N HIS A 195 3.49 17.53 16.66
CA HIS A 195 4.68 18.03 17.34
C HIS A 195 5.19 19.35 16.75
N PHE A 196 4.80 19.68 15.52
CA PHE A 196 5.19 20.90 14.81
C PHE A 196 4.10 21.97 14.82
N LYS A 197 2.93 21.70 15.42
CA LYS A 197 1.82 22.66 15.54
C LYS A 197 2.02 23.58 16.74
N LYS A 198 2.89 24.59 16.57
CA LYS A 198 3.21 25.56 17.62
C LYS A 198 2.99 26.98 17.09
N ASN A 199 2.60 27.92 17.95
CA ASN A 199 2.46 29.34 17.60
C ASN A 199 1.56 29.62 16.38
N GLY A 200 0.54 28.79 16.15
CA GLY A 200 -0.37 28.89 15.01
C GLY A 200 0.12 28.20 13.73
N GLU A 201 1.26 27.54 13.77
CA GLU A 201 1.73 26.67 12.70
C GLU A 201 0.83 25.43 12.58
N GLN A 202 0.65 24.93 11.36
CA GLN A 202 -0.24 23.80 11.07
C GLN A 202 0.48 22.46 10.88
N GLY A 203 1.79 22.42 11.13
CA GLY A 203 2.63 21.22 11.01
C GLY A 203 3.99 21.51 10.38
N ALA A 204 4.57 20.49 9.75
CA ALA A 204 5.82 20.58 9.00
C ALA A 204 5.62 20.18 7.55
N TYR A 205 6.32 20.82 6.63
CA TYR A 205 6.55 20.31 5.29
C TYR A 205 7.48 19.07 5.36
N VAL A 206 7.26 18.09 4.51
CA VAL A 206 8.15 16.94 4.38
C VAL A 206 8.55 16.75 2.92
#